data_a35a1172e8963b376b3ed89bfe76fa1a
#
_entry.id   a35a1172e8963b376b3ed89bfe76fa1a
#
_cell.length_a   1.000
_cell.length_b   1.000
_cell.length_c   1.000
_cell.angle_alpha   90.00
_cell.angle_beta   90.00
_cell.angle_gamma   90.00
#
_symmetry.space_group_name_H-M   'P 1'
#
loop_
_entity.id
_entity.type
_entity.pdbx_description
1 polymer ?
#
loop_
_entity_poly.entity_id
_entity_poly.type
_entity_poly.pdbx_seq_one_letter_code
_entity_poly.pdbx_strand_id
1 'polypeptide(L)'
;NRILTEQHGQKYAVIVNEFGEQGIDNDLVVDADEEVFEMNNGCICCTVRGDLIRILGGLMKRADKLDAIIVETTGLADPAPVAQTFFVDQDVSDRTKLDAIVTVADAVHLSSQLGEHHEAEEQIAFADVVLLNKIDLVDDKAVENVQTRIRKINPYAKIIKTNHCSAPLTEVLGLNAFSLDRVLEVEPDFLESDHDHE
;
A
#
# COMPACT_ATOMS: atom_id res chain seq x y z
N ASN A 1 -0.30 -7.36 10.98
CA ASN A 1 -0.05 -7.77 12.37
C ASN A 1 1.45 -7.88 12.72
N ARG A 2 2.34 -8.53 11.90
CA ARG A 2 3.77 -8.69 12.25
C ARG A 2 4.50 -7.36 12.50
N ILE A 3 4.28 -6.36 11.68
CA ILE A 3 4.88 -5.02 11.84
C ILE A 3 4.51 -4.43 13.22
N LEU A 4 3.28 -4.65 13.68
CA LEU A 4 2.77 -4.13 14.94
C LEU A 4 3.22 -4.97 16.17
N THR A 5 3.63 -6.23 15.98
CA THR A 5 3.94 -7.15 17.08
C THR A 5 5.43 -7.45 17.24
N GLU A 6 6.24 -7.28 16.19
CA GLU A 6 7.68 -7.49 16.27
C GLU A 6 8.37 -6.29 16.94
N GLN A 7 9.30 -6.57 17.85
CA GLN A 7 10.10 -5.52 18.51
C GLN A 7 11.18 -5.01 17.56
N HIS A 8 10.90 -3.92 16.87
CA HIS A 8 11.85 -3.23 15.98
C HIS A 8 12.27 -1.84 16.49
N GLY A 9 11.73 -1.40 17.63
CA GLY A 9 12.10 -0.13 18.28
C GLY A 9 11.62 1.13 17.55
N GLN A 10 10.76 1.00 16.56
CA GLN A 10 10.19 2.11 15.80
C GLN A 10 8.70 2.25 16.12
N LYS A 11 8.19 3.48 16.01
CA LYS A 11 6.79 3.82 16.27
C LYS A 11 6.06 4.07 14.96
N TYR A 12 5.08 3.24 14.66
CA TYR A 12 4.27 3.33 13.45
C TYR A 12 2.84 3.77 13.77
N ALA A 13 2.28 4.64 12.93
CA ALA A 13 0.85 4.77 12.80
C ALA A 13 0.37 3.91 11.64
N VAL A 14 -0.74 3.21 11.82
CA VAL A 14 -1.34 2.37 10.76
C VAL A 14 -2.70 2.93 10.41
N ILE A 15 -2.90 3.25 9.13
CA ILE A 15 -4.18 3.67 8.57
C ILE A 15 -4.72 2.49 7.77
N VAL A 16 -5.87 1.97 8.18
CA VAL A 16 -6.54 0.86 7.48
C VAL A 16 -7.76 1.42 6.75
N ASN A 17 -7.81 1.17 5.45
CA ASN A 17 -8.97 1.47 4.62
C ASN A 17 -9.67 0.15 4.29
N GLU A 18 -10.78 -0.15 4.98
CA GLU A 18 -11.54 -1.36 4.77
C GLU A 18 -12.86 -1.09 4.03
N PHE A 19 -13.11 -1.88 2.98
CA PHE A 19 -14.39 -1.94 2.29
C PHE A 19 -15.31 -2.93 3.03
N GLY A 20 -16.25 -2.42 3.83
CA GLY A 20 -17.23 -3.28 4.48
C GLY A 20 -18.29 -2.49 5.25
N GLU A 21 -19.56 -2.94 5.17
CA GLU A 21 -20.74 -2.35 5.86
C GLU A 21 -20.75 -2.56 7.39
N GLN A 22 -19.73 -3.14 7.97
CA GLN A 22 -19.65 -3.36 9.42
C GLN A 22 -18.28 -2.88 9.93
N GLY A 23 -18.31 -1.75 10.65
CA GLY A 23 -17.18 -1.32 11.43
C GLY A 23 -16.72 -2.46 12.34
N ILE A 24 -15.46 -2.84 12.25
CA ILE A 24 -14.86 -3.74 13.22
C ILE A 24 -14.76 -2.98 14.53
N ASP A 25 -15.23 -3.60 15.60
CA ASP A 25 -15.22 -3.06 16.95
C ASP A 25 -13.86 -2.46 17.31
N ASN A 26 -13.88 -1.29 17.93
CA ASN A 26 -12.75 -0.52 18.47
C ASN A 26 -11.84 -1.29 19.47
N ASP A 27 -11.83 -2.60 19.46
CA ASP A 27 -11.12 -3.45 20.43
C ASP A 27 -9.73 -3.92 19.99
N LEU A 28 -9.23 -3.49 18.81
CA LEU A 28 -7.83 -3.70 18.41
C LEU A 28 -6.94 -2.54 18.86
N VAL A 29 -7.07 -2.14 20.11
CA VAL A 29 -6.03 -1.38 20.80
C VAL A 29 -4.93 -2.36 21.18
N VAL A 30 -3.95 -2.50 20.33
CA VAL A 30 -2.70 -3.18 20.69
C VAL A 30 -1.88 -2.19 21.53
N ASP A 31 -1.46 -2.67 22.68
CA ASP A 31 -0.68 -2.07 23.75
C ASP A 31 0.07 -0.75 23.46
N ALA A 32 -0.34 0.27 24.18
CA ALA A 32 0.35 1.47 24.67
C ALA A 32 1.17 2.38 23.73
N ASP A 33 1.76 1.97 22.61
CA ASP A 33 2.63 2.81 21.77
C ASP A 33 2.24 2.88 20.27
N GLU A 34 1.18 2.21 19.82
CA GLU A 34 0.76 2.17 18.43
C GLU A 34 -0.68 2.65 18.28
N GLU A 35 -0.92 3.56 17.32
CA GLU A 35 -2.26 4.07 17.03
C GLU A 35 -2.73 3.50 15.69
N VAL A 36 -3.87 2.79 15.71
CA VAL A 36 -4.57 2.29 14.51
C VAL A 36 -5.72 3.24 14.20
N PHE A 37 -5.77 3.74 12.98
CA PHE A 37 -6.82 4.63 12.51
C PHE A 37 -7.64 3.93 11.42
N GLU A 38 -8.95 3.85 11.61
CA GLU A 38 -9.88 3.33 10.61
C GLU A 38 -10.50 4.48 9.81
N MET A 39 -10.60 4.30 8.50
CA MET A 39 -11.32 5.21 7.63
C MET A 39 -12.75 4.73 7.43
N ASN A 40 -13.72 5.57 7.76
CA ASN A 40 -15.15 5.28 7.56
C ASN A 40 -15.55 5.54 6.12
N ASN A 41 -16.12 4.54 5.48
CA ASN A 41 -16.44 4.53 4.07
C ASN A 41 -17.67 5.33 3.68
N GLY A 42 -17.47 6.26 2.75
CA GLY A 42 -18.50 6.75 1.88
C GLY A 42 -17.91 6.95 0.48
N CYS A 43 -18.54 6.51 -0.56
CA CYS A 43 -18.26 6.68 -1.99
C CYS A 43 -16.81 6.81 -2.48
N ILE A 44 -16.44 5.97 -3.39
CA ILE A 44 -15.14 5.35 -3.69
C ILE A 44 -13.98 6.27 -4.11
N CYS A 45 -14.16 7.49 -4.59
CA CYS A 45 -13.03 8.25 -5.14
C CYS A 45 -12.71 9.56 -4.41
N CYS A 46 -13.69 10.39 -4.13
CA CYS A 46 -13.42 11.71 -3.52
C CYS A 46 -13.35 11.68 -1.99
N THR A 47 -14.06 10.74 -1.35
CA THR A 47 -14.15 10.67 0.12
C THR A 47 -12.91 10.05 0.74
N VAL A 48 -12.35 9.02 0.11
CA VAL A 48 -11.15 8.31 0.62
C VAL A 48 -9.94 9.24 0.70
N ARG A 49 -9.71 10.06 -0.34
CA ARG A 49 -8.62 11.03 -0.37
C ARG A 49 -8.80 12.11 0.70
N GLY A 50 -10.00 12.68 0.82
CA GLY A 50 -10.30 13.71 1.83
C GLY A 50 -10.16 13.19 3.25
N ASP A 51 -10.61 11.96 3.53
CA ASP A 51 -10.45 11.33 4.83
C ASP A 51 -9.01 11.00 5.15
N LEU A 52 -8.24 10.51 4.17
CA LEU A 52 -6.80 10.26 4.32
C LEU A 52 -6.05 11.55 4.66
N ILE A 53 -6.28 12.64 3.92
CA ILE A 53 -5.67 13.96 4.19
C ILE A 53 -6.02 14.41 5.61
N ARG A 54 -7.27 14.28 6.04
CA ARG A 54 -7.71 14.66 7.39
C ARG A 54 -7.01 13.85 8.47
N ILE A 55 -6.86 12.54 8.30
CA ILE A 55 -6.16 11.65 9.24
C ILE A 55 -4.67 11.99 9.25
N LEU A 56 -4.04 12.13 8.09
CA LEU A 56 -2.64 12.54 7.97
C LEU A 56 -2.39 13.89 8.64
N GLY A 57 -3.25 14.90 8.41
CA GLY A 57 -3.16 16.20 9.09
C GLY A 57 -3.27 16.10 10.61
N GLY A 58 -4.07 15.17 11.13
CA GLY A 58 -4.13 14.83 12.55
C GLY A 58 -2.83 14.22 13.08
N LEU A 59 -2.26 13.27 12.32
CA LEU A 59 -1.00 12.60 12.64
C LEU A 59 0.20 13.55 12.58
N MET A 60 0.21 14.49 11.63
CA MET A 60 1.28 15.48 11.49
C MET A 60 1.45 16.39 12.73
N LYS A 61 0.41 16.54 13.54
CA LYS A 61 0.51 17.24 14.84
C LYS A 61 1.36 16.48 15.86
N ARG A 62 1.63 15.21 15.62
CA ARG A 62 2.42 14.31 16.48
C ARG A 62 3.56 13.65 15.72
N ALA A 63 3.95 14.20 14.58
CA ALA A 63 4.99 13.63 13.71
C ALA A 63 6.33 13.40 14.43
N ASP A 64 6.64 14.22 15.45
CA ASP A 64 7.80 14.06 16.31
C ASP A 64 7.83 12.76 17.15
N LYS A 65 6.69 12.08 17.23
CA LYS A 65 6.52 10.83 18.00
C LYS A 65 6.43 9.58 17.11
N LEU A 66 6.42 9.75 15.79
CA LEU A 66 6.25 8.69 14.82
C LEU A 66 7.48 8.57 13.93
N ASP A 67 7.92 7.34 13.69
CA ASP A 67 9.00 7.05 12.76
C ASP A 67 8.45 6.85 11.33
N ALA A 68 7.25 6.26 11.20
CA ALA A 68 6.59 6.11 9.91
C ALA A 68 5.06 5.94 10.03
N ILE A 69 4.40 6.07 8.88
CA ILE A 69 2.98 5.81 8.69
C ILE A 69 2.84 4.68 7.69
N ILE A 70 1.99 3.71 8.00
CA ILE A 70 1.65 2.62 7.10
C ILE A 70 0.20 2.81 6.69
N VAL A 71 -0.05 2.86 5.39
CA VAL A 71 -1.41 2.91 4.84
C VAL A 71 -1.71 1.55 4.20
N GLU A 72 -2.71 0.86 4.74
CA GLU A 72 -3.21 -0.39 4.19
C GLU A 72 -4.47 -0.12 3.36
N THR A 73 -4.43 -0.46 2.09
CA THR A 73 -5.58 -0.40 1.18
C THR A 73 -6.21 -1.78 1.03
N THR A 74 -7.49 -1.84 0.71
CA THR A 74 -8.17 -3.11 0.42
C THR A 74 -7.69 -3.74 -0.89
N GLY A 75 -7.91 -5.05 -1.02
CA GLY A 75 -7.33 -5.88 -2.08
C GLY A 75 -7.64 -5.50 -3.53
N LEU A 76 -8.67 -4.68 -3.79
CA LEU A 76 -9.05 -4.21 -5.13
C LEU A 76 -8.97 -2.68 -5.26
N ALA A 77 -8.28 -2.01 -4.34
CA ALA A 77 -8.12 -0.56 -4.43
C ALA A 77 -7.00 -0.19 -5.39
N ASP A 78 -7.25 0.80 -6.23
CA ASP A 78 -6.22 1.49 -6.99
C ASP A 78 -5.25 2.21 -6.04
N PRO A 79 -3.93 1.94 -6.11
CA PRO A 79 -2.95 2.60 -5.25
C PRO A 79 -2.68 4.06 -5.65
N ALA A 80 -2.98 4.46 -6.89
CA ALA A 80 -2.61 5.76 -7.42
C ALA A 80 -3.21 6.94 -6.62
N PRO A 81 -4.53 7.00 -6.30
CA PRO A 81 -5.10 8.11 -5.53
C PRO A 81 -4.52 8.24 -4.12
N VAL A 82 -4.19 7.10 -3.49
CA VAL A 82 -3.56 7.09 -2.16
C VAL A 82 -2.13 7.63 -2.25
N ALA A 83 -1.34 7.12 -3.18
CA ALA A 83 0.04 7.58 -3.40
C ALA A 83 0.08 9.07 -3.80
N GLN A 84 -0.81 9.51 -4.68
CA GLN A 84 -0.92 10.89 -5.16
C GLN A 84 -1.13 11.89 -4.01
N THR A 85 -1.86 11.50 -2.94
CA THR A 85 -2.11 12.36 -1.78
C THR A 85 -0.81 12.88 -1.16
N PHE A 86 0.25 12.08 -1.18
CA PHE A 86 1.56 12.44 -0.61
C PHE A 86 2.35 13.46 -1.45
N PHE A 87 1.88 13.79 -2.66
CA PHE A 87 2.53 14.76 -3.56
C PHE A 87 1.71 16.01 -3.79
N VAL A 88 0.38 15.88 -3.85
CA VAL A 88 -0.52 16.98 -4.24
C VAL A 88 -0.96 17.81 -3.05
N ASP A 89 -1.09 17.22 -1.87
CA ASP A 89 -1.41 17.97 -0.65
C ASP A 89 -0.13 18.56 -0.04
N GLN A 90 -0.07 19.90 0.04
CA GLN A 90 1.12 20.64 0.47
C GLN A 90 1.49 20.34 1.94
N ASP A 91 0.49 20.26 2.83
CA ASP A 91 0.74 20.01 4.26
C ASP A 91 1.29 18.60 4.51
N VAL A 92 0.88 17.64 3.66
CA VAL A 92 1.35 16.26 3.71
C VAL A 92 2.73 16.16 3.06
N SER A 93 2.92 16.70 1.86
CA SER A 93 4.16 16.60 1.09
C SER A 93 5.36 17.26 1.76
N ASP A 94 5.14 18.36 2.50
CA ASP A 94 6.19 19.07 3.24
C ASP A 94 6.72 18.27 4.44
N ARG A 95 5.96 17.28 4.93
CA ARG A 95 6.24 16.58 6.19
C ARG A 95 6.41 15.08 6.06
N THR A 96 6.10 14.53 4.91
CA THR A 96 6.18 13.10 4.65
C THR A 96 6.97 12.81 3.39
N LYS A 97 7.46 11.59 3.30
CA LYS A 97 8.06 11.06 2.10
C LYS A 97 7.54 9.66 1.88
N LEU A 98 7.02 9.38 0.69
CA LEU A 98 6.63 8.03 0.33
C LEU A 98 7.88 7.15 0.22
N ASP A 99 7.94 6.12 1.08
CA ASP A 99 9.09 5.22 1.19
C ASP A 99 9.05 4.15 0.10
N ALA A 100 7.94 3.44 0.02
CA ALA A 100 7.71 2.37 -0.95
C ALA A 100 6.23 2.00 -1.04
N ILE A 101 5.83 1.46 -2.18
CA ILE A 101 4.55 0.77 -2.37
C ILE A 101 4.83 -0.74 -2.34
N VAL A 102 4.22 -1.43 -1.38
CA VAL A 102 4.37 -2.87 -1.18
C VAL A 102 3.07 -3.57 -1.53
N THR A 103 3.09 -4.39 -2.56
CA THR A 103 1.92 -5.18 -2.98
C THR A 103 2.04 -6.62 -2.50
N VAL A 104 0.97 -7.13 -1.88
CA VAL A 104 0.87 -8.54 -1.49
C VAL A 104 0.08 -9.29 -2.57
N ALA A 105 0.74 -10.20 -3.27
CA ALA A 105 0.19 -10.97 -4.36
C ALA A 105 0.04 -12.44 -3.97
N ASP A 106 -1.12 -13.02 -4.26
CA ASP A 106 -1.42 -14.44 -4.03
C ASP A 106 -0.94 -15.28 -5.22
N ALA A 107 0.04 -16.15 -5.01
CA ALA A 107 0.61 -17.00 -6.06
C ALA A 107 -0.41 -17.95 -6.69
N VAL A 108 -1.48 -18.33 -5.95
CA VAL A 108 -2.54 -19.21 -6.43
C VAL A 108 -3.47 -18.48 -7.41
N HIS A 109 -3.85 -17.24 -7.07
CA HIS A 109 -4.93 -16.52 -7.74
C HIS A 109 -4.47 -15.42 -8.69
N LEU A 110 -3.25 -14.89 -8.53
CA LEU A 110 -2.79 -13.74 -9.31
C LEU A 110 -2.89 -13.97 -10.83
N SER A 111 -2.59 -15.19 -11.29
CA SER A 111 -2.65 -15.50 -12.72
C SER A 111 -4.05 -15.38 -13.33
N SER A 112 -5.10 -15.65 -12.57
CA SER A 112 -6.48 -15.42 -13.03
C SER A 112 -6.90 -13.97 -12.88
N GLN A 113 -6.45 -13.30 -11.83
CA GLN A 113 -6.77 -11.89 -11.58
C GLN A 113 -6.16 -10.95 -12.63
N LEU A 114 -4.91 -11.23 -13.03
CA LEU A 114 -4.26 -10.49 -14.12
C LEU A 114 -4.94 -10.80 -15.45
N GLY A 115 -5.61 -9.81 -16.01
CA GLY A 115 -6.40 -9.91 -17.24
C GLY A 115 -7.92 -9.95 -17.02
N GLU A 116 -8.38 -10.13 -15.77
CA GLU A 116 -9.79 -10.01 -15.39
C GLU A 116 -10.07 -8.71 -14.62
N HIS A 117 -9.08 -8.24 -13.84
CA HIS A 117 -9.18 -7.07 -12.98
C HIS A 117 -8.07 -6.08 -13.29
N HIS A 118 -8.44 -4.90 -13.75
CA HIS A 118 -7.50 -3.81 -14.06
C HIS A 118 -6.74 -3.36 -12.80
N GLU A 119 -7.42 -3.32 -11.67
CA GLU A 119 -6.86 -2.92 -10.38
C GLU A 119 -5.71 -3.85 -9.94
N ALA A 120 -5.78 -5.15 -10.27
CA ALA A 120 -4.70 -6.08 -9.97
C ALA A 120 -3.44 -5.78 -10.81
N GLU A 121 -3.61 -5.33 -12.05
CA GLU A 121 -2.49 -4.90 -12.91
C GLU A 121 -1.89 -3.59 -12.41
N GLU A 122 -2.71 -2.63 -12.01
CA GLU A 122 -2.26 -1.34 -11.44
C GLU A 122 -1.48 -1.54 -10.15
N GLN A 123 -1.99 -2.38 -9.23
CA GLN A 123 -1.27 -2.71 -7.99
C GLN A 123 0.12 -3.30 -8.24
N ILE A 124 0.29 -4.09 -9.30
CA ILE A 124 1.60 -4.61 -9.68
C ILE A 124 2.44 -3.52 -10.37
N ALA A 125 1.83 -2.69 -11.23
CA ALA A 125 2.53 -1.64 -11.97
C ALA A 125 3.15 -0.61 -11.02
N PHE A 126 2.43 -0.22 -9.98
CA PHE A 126 2.88 0.77 -8.98
C PHE A 126 3.82 0.18 -7.92
N ALA A 127 3.92 -1.14 -7.77
CA ALA A 127 4.69 -1.76 -6.70
C ALA A 127 6.20 -1.51 -6.82
N ASP A 128 6.83 -1.11 -5.72
CA ASP A 128 8.28 -1.17 -5.54
C ASP A 128 8.72 -2.56 -5.09
N VAL A 129 7.89 -3.18 -4.24
CA VAL A 129 8.09 -4.54 -3.74
C VAL A 129 6.80 -5.34 -3.93
N VAL A 130 6.91 -6.55 -4.47
CA VAL A 130 5.84 -7.53 -4.53
C VAL A 130 6.17 -8.69 -3.60
N LEU A 131 5.37 -8.87 -2.56
CA LEU A 131 5.39 -10.07 -1.73
C LEU A 131 4.55 -11.15 -2.42
N LEU A 132 5.20 -12.03 -3.17
CA LEU A 132 4.54 -13.16 -3.80
C LEU A 132 4.32 -14.24 -2.74
N ASN A 133 3.11 -14.25 -2.18
CA ASN A 133 2.75 -15.06 -1.04
C ASN A 133 2.06 -16.36 -1.42
N LYS A 134 1.98 -17.30 -0.49
CA LYS A 134 1.37 -18.64 -0.66
C LYS A 134 2.10 -19.49 -1.71
N ILE A 135 3.42 -19.33 -1.84
CA ILE A 135 4.20 -20.13 -2.79
C ILE A 135 4.23 -21.63 -2.42
N ASP A 136 3.92 -21.96 -1.17
CA ASP A 136 3.78 -23.33 -0.67
C ASP A 136 2.54 -24.08 -1.21
N LEU A 137 1.58 -23.34 -1.79
CA LEU A 137 0.34 -23.90 -2.34
C LEU A 137 0.39 -24.15 -3.85
N VAL A 138 1.50 -23.83 -4.51
CA VAL A 138 1.69 -23.97 -5.95
C VAL A 138 3.03 -24.63 -6.26
N ASP A 139 3.18 -25.21 -7.44
CA ASP A 139 4.45 -25.77 -7.89
C ASP A 139 5.43 -24.66 -8.37
N ASP A 140 6.71 -25.02 -8.50
CA ASP A 140 7.77 -24.10 -8.92
C ASP A 140 7.48 -23.49 -10.31
N LYS A 141 6.89 -24.26 -11.23
CA LYS A 141 6.54 -23.81 -12.57
C LYS A 141 5.44 -22.73 -12.53
N ALA A 142 4.45 -22.89 -11.66
CA ALA A 142 3.42 -21.88 -11.45
C ALA A 142 4.03 -20.60 -10.84
N VAL A 143 4.93 -20.72 -9.86
CA VAL A 143 5.66 -19.58 -9.29
C VAL A 143 6.45 -18.84 -10.39
N GLU A 144 7.21 -19.55 -11.23
CA GLU A 144 7.97 -18.93 -12.33
C GLU A 144 7.06 -18.24 -13.35
N ASN A 145 5.91 -18.83 -13.67
CA ASN A 145 4.94 -18.22 -14.58
C ASN A 145 4.40 -16.91 -13.99
N VAL A 146 3.99 -16.93 -12.73
CA VAL A 146 3.49 -15.71 -12.03
C VAL A 146 4.57 -14.64 -12.01
N GLN A 147 5.82 -14.98 -11.64
CA GLN A 147 6.93 -14.04 -11.64
C GLN A 147 7.17 -13.44 -13.04
N THR A 148 7.07 -14.26 -14.09
CA THR A 148 7.21 -13.78 -15.46
C THR A 148 6.13 -12.78 -15.83
N ARG A 149 4.88 -13.01 -15.40
CA ARG A 149 3.77 -12.08 -15.64
C ARG A 149 3.96 -10.77 -14.88
N ILE A 150 4.35 -10.84 -13.61
CA ILE A 150 4.70 -9.64 -12.82
C ILE A 150 5.78 -8.84 -13.53
N ARG A 151 6.87 -9.47 -14.00
CA ARG A 151 7.97 -8.81 -14.69
C ARG A 151 7.58 -8.17 -16.03
N LYS A 152 6.54 -8.67 -16.70
CA LYS A 152 6.01 -8.04 -17.93
C LYS A 152 5.28 -6.74 -17.64
N ILE A 153 4.60 -6.65 -16.49
CA ILE A 153 3.88 -5.45 -16.05
C ILE A 153 4.87 -4.47 -15.42
N ASN A 154 5.67 -4.96 -14.49
CA ASN A 154 6.63 -4.13 -13.74
C ASN A 154 8.00 -4.82 -13.68
N PRO A 155 8.94 -4.45 -14.57
CA PRO A 155 10.28 -5.01 -14.59
C PRO A 155 11.15 -4.56 -13.40
N TYR A 156 10.77 -3.48 -12.73
CA TYR A 156 11.56 -2.85 -11.67
C TYR A 156 11.24 -3.37 -10.27
N ALA A 157 10.01 -3.86 -10.03
CA ALA A 157 9.59 -4.31 -8.71
C ALA A 157 10.49 -5.42 -8.16
N LYS A 158 10.88 -5.31 -6.91
CA LYS A 158 11.55 -6.40 -6.19
C LYS A 158 10.51 -7.47 -5.83
N ILE A 159 10.68 -8.71 -6.31
CA ILE A 159 9.79 -9.82 -5.97
C ILE A 159 10.41 -10.64 -4.84
N ILE A 160 9.67 -10.78 -3.75
CA ILE A 160 10.04 -11.57 -2.58
C ILE A 160 9.05 -12.71 -2.46
N LYS A 161 9.55 -13.96 -2.56
CA LYS A 161 8.73 -15.17 -2.39
C LYS A 161 8.51 -15.44 -0.90
N THR A 162 7.25 -15.60 -0.49
CA THR A 162 6.90 -15.76 0.91
C THR A 162 5.81 -16.81 1.16
N ASN A 163 5.81 -17.32 2.38
CA ASN A 163 4.71 -18.06 2.97
C ASN A 163 4.24 -17.26 4.20
N HIS A 164 2.93 -17.12 4.35
CA HIS A 164 2.34 -16.33 5.45
C HIS A 164 2.91 -14.91 5.55
N CYS A 165 3.26 -14.30 4.41
CA CYS A 165 3.93 -12.99 4.31
C CYS A 165 5.19 -12.89 5.18
N SER A 166 5.94 -13.98 5.34
CA SER A 166 7.13 -14.05 6.19
C SER A 166 8.36 -13.47 5.46
N ALA A 167 8.38 -12.15 5.26
CA ALA A 167 9.54 -11.42 4.79
C ALA A 167 10.24 -10.70 5.96
N PRO A 168 11.56 -10.48 5.92
CA PRO A 168 12.23 -9.59 6.85
C PRO A 168 11.65 -8.18 6.76
N LEU A 169 11.42 -7.51 7.90
CA LEU A 169 10.84 -6.16 7.89
C LEU A 169 11.75 -5.15 7.17
N THR A 170 13.06 -5.34 7.21
CA THR A 170 14.05 -4.55 6.48
C THR A 170 13.95 -4.66 4.96
N GLU A 171 13.18 -5.60 4.44
CA GLU A 171 12.92 -5.76 3.00
C GLU A 171 11.60 -5.12 2.56
N VAL A 172 10.82 -4.60 3.50
CA VAL A 172 9.51 -3.97 3.24
C VAL A 172 9.35 -2.58 3.84
N LEU A 173 10.23 -2.18 4.77
CA LEU A 173 10.19 -0.88 5.45
C LEU A 173 11.54 -0.15 5.36
N GLY A 174 11.51 1.18 5.25
CA GLY A 174 12.70 2.02 5.19
C GLY A 174 13.51 1.82 3.91
N LEU A 175 12.85 1.54 2.79
CA LEU A 175 13.49 1.14 1.54
C LEU A 175 13.99 2.33 0.71
N ASN A 176 13.36 3.51 0.83
CA ASN A 176 13.52 4.64 -0.08
C ASN A 176 13.44 4.21 -1.55
N ALA A 177 12.54 3.30 -1.87
CA ALA A 177 12.43 2.65 -3.17
C ALA A 177 11.47 3.37 -4.12
N PHE A 178 10.56 4.17 -3.58
CA PHE A 178 9.59 4.90 -4.39
C PHE A 178 10.29 5.88 -5.34
N SER A 179 9.88 5.86 -6.60
CA SER A 179 10.36 6.77 -7.65
C SER A 179 9.19 7.41 -8.38
N LEU A 180 9.04 8.72 -8.22
CA LEU A 180 8.00 9.47 -8.93
C LEU A 180 8.20 9.38 -10.45
N ASP A 181 9.45 9.40 -10.94
CA ASP A 181 9.74 9.30 -12.37
C ASP A 181 9.20 8.00 -12.97
N ARG A 182 9.32 6.88 -12.24
CA ARG A 182 8.75 5.58 -12.67
C ARG A 182 7.22 5.59 -12.68
N VAL A 183 6.62 6.24 -11.69
CA VAL A 183 5.15 6.36 -11.64
C VAL A 183 4.66 7.17 -12.83
N LEU A 184 5.32 8.27 -13.17
CA LEU A 184 4.98 9.10 -14.32
C LEU A 184 5.22 8.39 -15.68
N GLU A 185 6.08 7.36 -15.74
CA GLU A 185 6.18 6.49 -16.93
C GLU A 185 4.94 5.59 -17.09
N VAL A 186 4.33 5.16 -15.97
CA VAL A 186 3.14 4.30 -15.95
C VAL A 186 1.87 5.15 -16.11
N GLU A 187 1.81 6.26 -15.40
CA GLU A 187 0.67 7.19 -15.35
C GLU A 187 1.17 8.64 -15.48
N PRO A 188 1.25 9.17 -16.70
CA PRO A 188 1.75 10.52 -16.95
C PRO A 188 0.98 11.62 -16.22
N ASP A 189 -0.33 11.43 -16.04
CA ASP A 189 -1.25 12.38 -15.43
C ASP A 189 -1.33 12.23 -13.89
N PHE A 190 -0.45 11.40 -13.29
CA PHE A 190 -0.45 11.07 -11.85
C PHE A 190 -0.45 12.30 -10.92
N LEU A 191 0.15 13.41 -11.32
CA LEU A 191 0.18 14.64 -10.52
C LEU A 191 -0.95 15.60 -10.84
N GLU A 192 -1.76 15.32 -11.86
CA GLU A 192 -2.90 16.18 -12.22
C GLU A 192 -4.04 15.95 -11.23
N SER A 193 -4.60 17.02 -10.71
CA SER A 193 -5.74 16.91 -9.79
C SER A 193 -7.02 16.67 -10.60
N ASP A 194 -7.91 15.78 -10.11
CA ASP A 194 -9.24 15.47 -10.71
C ASP A 194 -10.21 16.66 -10.83
N HIS A 195 -9.72 17.89 -10.97
CA HIS A 195 -10.54 19.09 -11.00
C HIS A 195 -11.05 19.50 -12.38
N ASP A 196 -10.73 18.77 -13.45
CA ASP A 196 -11.08 19.15 -14.83
C ASP A 196 -12.16 18.27 -15.50
N HIS A 197 -12.95 17.53 -14.76
CA HIS A 197 -14.13 16.82 -15.29
C HIS A 197 -15.42 17.30 -14.60
N GLU A 198 -15.83 18.55 -14.90
CA GLU A 198 -17.22 19.00 -14.87
C GLU A 198 -17.82 19.02 -16.28
#